data_539cd6e68ad00625ff5981aba71ef34c
#
_entry.id   539cd6e68ad00625ff5981aba71ef34c
#
_cell.length_a   1.000
_cell.length_b   1.000
_cell.length_c   1.000
_cell.angle_alpha   90.00
_cell.angle_beta   90.00
_cell.angle_gamma   90.00
#
_symmetry.space_group_name_H-M   'P 1'
#
loop_
_entity.id
_entity.type
_entity.pdbx_description
1 polymer ?
#
loop_
_entity_poly.entity_id
_entity_poly.type
_entity_poly.pdbx_seq_one_letter_code
_entity_poly.pdbx_strand_id
1 'polypeptide(L)'
;MNTNQVSTRQNSLWLIAAMAAPLAKGASGCSWPAVLAMGGFTLLVGWWLGRYRMAQKPWLDILQGLWTSVIISEMLYWCGDCWPSHGNGKAAALILLALSTWSACRERQQAARVGCMLIWPVGLLLGLILLSAAPEVKLQYLYPTWQMPDAALVTVLLLTTLYTGKGKGESAGVCVGFLCFAMITAVVAAGTLSPYVSSTSKAGLYELSRSISFFGVSQRLESVAAAGMTIGYFGGISYLLSIPEEAANRGRMVLAYGALAGLLFAMNIRLDSRIIAVGSILLWIIFPAVCSLKNLFQKPPKTA
;
A
#
# COMPACT_ATOMS: atom_id res chain seq x y z
N MET A 1 8.74 -3.48 -32.28
CA MET A 1 8.39 -3.98 -30.94
C MET A 1 8.71 -2.89 -29.93
N ASN A 2 7.71 -2.29 -29.29
CA ASN A 2 7.93 -1.23 -28.27
C ASN A 2 8.58 -1.88 -27.03
N THR A 3 9.89 -1.76 -26.91
CA THR A 3 10.69 -2.32 -25.82
C THR A 3 10.46 -1.63 -24.46
N ASN A 4 9.64 -0.59 -24.42
CA ASN A 4 9.43 0.24 -23.20
C ASN A 4 8.20 -0.17 -22.36
N GLN A 5 7.46 -1.22 -22.74
CA GLN A 5 6.32 -1.67 -21.94
C GLN A 5 6.79 -2.66 -20.86
N VAL A 6 6.49 -2.32 -19.60
CA VAL A 6 6.65 -3.26 -18.48
C VAL A 6 5.67 -4.41 -18.66
N SER A 7 6.14 -5.66 -18.56
CA SER A 7 5.23 -6.81 -18.65
C SER A 7 4.21 -6.80 -17.50
N THR A 8 3.00 -7.27 -17.75
CA THR A 8 1.93 -7.35 -16.73
C THR A 8 2.42 -8.08 -15.48
N ARG A 9 3.19 -9.16 -15.67
CA ARG A 9 3.77 -9.93 -14.58
C ARG A 9 4.77 -9.12 -13.73
N GLN A 10 5.68 -8.38 -14.37
CA GLN A 10 6.63 -7.53 -13.64
C GLN A 10 5.93 -6.45 -12.83
N ASN A 11 4.90 -5.85 -13.39
CA ASN A 11 4.14 -4.82 -12.73
C ASN A 11 3.35 -5.38 -11.53
N SER A 12 2.78 -6.59 -11.65
CA SER A 12 2.11 -7.30 -10.55
C SER A 12 3.08 -7.63 -9.42
N LEU A 13 4.26 -8.15 -9.72
CA LEU A 13 5.29 -8.45 -8.73
C LEU A 13 5.79 -7.18 -8.03
N TRP A 14 6.01 -6.10 -8.80
CA TRP A 14 6.38 -4.80 -8.21
C TRP A 14 5.30 -4.27 -7.28
N LEU A 15 4.02 -4.35 -7.68
CA LEU A 15 2.89 -3.95 -6.83
C LEU A 15 2.86 -4.76 -5.53
N ILE A 16 3.07 -6.09 -5.60
CA ILE A 16 3.12 -6.95 -4.40
C ILE A 16 4.23 -6.48 -3.46
N ALA A 17 5.44 -6.29 -3.96
CA ALA A 17 6.56 -5.83 -3.14
C ALA A 17 6.30 -4.43 -2.55
N ALA A 18 5.74 -3.53 -3.35
CA ALA A 18 5.46 -2.15 -3.00
C ALA A 18 4.39 -2.01 -1.90
N MET A 19 3.37 -2.86 -1.94
CA MET A 19 2.23 -2.73 -1.03
C MET A 19 2.31 -3.65 0.19
N ALA A 20 3.28 -4.56 0.27
CA ALA A 20 3.41 -5.50 1.38
C ALA A 20 3.57 -4.80 2.74
N ALA A 21 4.45 -3.79 2.84
CA ALA A 21 4.68 -3.08 4.10
C ALA A 21 3.49 -2.21 4.53
N PRO A 22 2.89 -1.35 3.67
CA PRO A 22 1.67 -0.62 4.02
C PRO A 22 0.52 -1.54 4.40
N LEU A 23 0.36 -2.67 3.70
CA LEU A 23 -0.67 -3.66 3.98
C LEU A 23 -0.45 -4.33 5.33
N ALA A 24 0.78 -4.74 5.64
CA ALA A 24 1.14 -5.33 6.93
C ALA A 24 0.88 -4.34 8.08
N LYS A 25 1.23 -3.04 7.89
CA LYS A 25 0.94 -1.98 8.86
C LYS A 25 -0.57 -1.84 9.10
N GLY A 26 -1.36 -1.73 8.03
CA GLY A 26 -2.80 -1.56 8.14
C GLY A 26 -3.51 -2.79 8.71
N ALA A 27 -3.10 -3.99 8.30
CA ALA A 27 -3.69 -5.24 8.76
C ALA A 27 -3.35 -5.55 10.22
N SER A 28 -2.14 -5.24 10.69
CA SER A 28 -1.73 -5.49 12.07
C SER A 28 -2.49 -4.66 13.11
N GLY A 29 -3.10 -3.56 12.70
CA GLY A 29 -3.95 -2.72 13.55
C GLY A 29 -5.45 -3.00 13.44
N CYS A 30 -5.87 -3.96 12.60
CA CYS A 30 -7.27 -4.24 12.31
C CYS A 30 -7.71 -5.59 12.87
N SER A 31 -9.01 -5.68 13.20
CA SER A 31 -9.63 -6.98 13.48
C SER A 31 -9.77 -7.79 12.18
N TRP A 32 -9.59 -9.12 12.27
CA TRP A 32 -9.69 -10.00 11.10
C TRP A 32 -11.05 -9.91 10.37
N PRO A 33 -12.21 -9.71 11.04
CA PRO A 33 -13.49 -9.54 10.33
C PRO A 33 -13.52 -8.25 9.50
N ALA A 34 -12.90 -7.17 9.98
CA ALA A 34 -12.81 -5.92 9.23
C ALA A 34 -11.92 -6.08 7.98
N VAL A 35 -10.80 -6.81 8.10
CA VAL A 35 -9.94 -7.13 6.96
C VAL A 35 -10.69 -7.97 5.92
N LEU A 36 -11.46 -8.97 6.35
CA LEU A 36 -12.26 -9.81 5.46
C LEU A 36 -13.34 -9.00 4.73
N ALA A 37 -14.07 -8.16 5.45
CA ALA A 37 -15.12 -7.32 4.88
C ALA A 37 -14.54 -6.32 3.86
N MET A 38 -13.46 -5.63 4.21
CA MET A 38 -12.80 -4.68 3.31
C MET A 38 -12.17 -5.38 2.09
N GLY A 39 -11.54 -6.54 2.29
CA GLY A 39 -11.01 -7.33 1.20
C GLY A 39 -12.10 -7.85 0.27
N GLY A 40 -13.20 -8.34 0.81
CA GLY A 40 -14.38 -8.73 0.03
C GLY A 40 -14.96 -7.56 -0.77
N PHE A 41 -15.13 -6.40 -0.15
CA PHE A 41 -15.58 -5.17 -0.80
C PHE A 41 -14.63 -4.77 -1.94
N THR A 42 -13.33 -4.76 -1.70
CA THR A 42 -12.35 -4.39 -2.73
C THR A 42 -12.29 -5.38 -3.88
N LEU A 43 -12.47 -6.68 -3.63
CA LEU A 43 -12.57 -7.69 -4.69
C LEU A 43 -13.82 -7.46 -5.57
N LEU A 44 -14.97 -7.18 -4.95
CA LEU A 44 -16.20 -6.86 -5.67
C LEU A 44 -16.04 -5.60 -6.54
N VAL A 45 -15.47 -4.55 -5.96
CA VAL A 45 -15.20 -3.29 -6.68
C VAL A 45 -14.20 -3.53 -7.80
N GLY A 46 -13.11 -4.25 -7.57
CA GLY A 46 -12.11 -4.58 -8.59
C GLY A 46 -12.70 -5.39 -9.74
N TRP A 47 -13.57 -6.38 -9.44
CA TRP A 47 -14.29 -7.15 -10.45
C TRP A 47 -15.25 -6.27 -11.25
N TRP A 48 -15.99 -5.38 -10.58
CA TRP A 48 -16.90 -4.45 -11.23
C TRP A 48 -16.17 -3.45 -12.13
N LEU A 49 -15.09 -2.83 -11.64
CA LEU A 49 -14.28 -1.86 -12.38
C LEU A 49 -13.53 -2.51 -13.54
N GLY A 50 -13.11 -3.77 -13.42
CA GLY A 50 -12.45 -4.52 -14.48
C GLY A 50 -13.36 -4.79 -15.70
N ARG A 51 -14.69 -4.80 -15.50
CA ARG A 51 -15.67 -4.90 -16.58
C ARG A 51 -15.85 -3.61 -17.37
N TYR A 52 -15.67 -2.47 -16.73
CA TYR A 52 -15.88 -1.17 -17.35
C TYR A 52 -14.51 -0.52 -17.61
N ARG A 53 -14.13 -0.39 -18.89
CA ARG A 53 -12.93 0.39 -19.25
C ARG A 53 -13.11 1.81 -18.76
N MET A 54 -12.36 2.19 -17.74
CA MET A 54 -12.40 3.55 -17.21
C MET A 54 -11.86 4.53 -18.24
N ALA A 55 -12.66 5.54 -18.55
CA ALA A 55 -12.18 6.68 -19.32
C ALA A 55 -11.20 7.48 -18.47
N GLN A 56 -9.93 7.46 -18.82
CA GLN A 56 -8.93 8.32 -18.24
C GLN A 56 -9.18 9.76 -18.70
N LYS A 57 -9.31 10.69 -17.76
CA LYS A 57 -9.39 12.12 -18.05
C LYS A 57 -8.16 12.80 -17.42
N PRO A 58 -7.48 13.68 -18.15
CA PRO A 58 -6.23 14.33 -17.67
C PRO A 58 -6.37 15.04 -16.31
N TRP A 59 -7.51 15.66 -16.06
CA TRP A 59 -7.76 16.35 -14.78
C TRP A 59 -7.89 15.35 -13.60
N LEU A 60 -8.42 14.15 -13.85
CA LEU A 60 -8.56 13.10 -12.84
C LEU A 60 -7.18 12.53 -12.48
N ASP A 61 -6.29 12.37 -13.47
CA ASP A 61 -4.92 11.91 -13.25
C ASP A 61 -4.13 12.91 -12.39
N ILE A 62 -4.34 14.21 -12.59
CA ILE A 62 -3.73 15.26 -11.75
C ILE A 62 -4.25 15.17 -10.30
N LEU A 63 -5.58 15.07 -10.11
CA LEU A 63 -6.17 14.96 -8.78
C LEU A 63 -5.71 13.69 -8.06
N GLN A 64 -5.66 12.57 -8.77
CA GLN A 64 -5.14 11.30 -8.25
C GLN A 64 -3.65 11.43 -7.88
N GLY A 65 -2.85 12.13 -8.67
CA GLY A 65 -1.44 12.41 -8.39
C GLY A 65 -1.25 13.28 -7.14
N LEU A 66 -2.05 14.34 -6.98
CA LEU A 66 -2.03 15.17 -5.76
C LEU A 66 -2.42 14.35 -4.53
N TRP A 67 -3.47 13.53 -4.64
CA TRP A 67 -3.88 12.64 -3.55
C TRP A 67 -2.82 11.59 -3.22
N THR A 68 -2.14 11.07 -4.23
CA THR A 68 -1.01 10.17 -4.05
C THR A 68 0.11 10.81 -3.23
N SER A 69 0.36 12.12 -3.40
CA SER A 69 1.34 12.86 -2.57
C SER A 69 0.95 12.89 -1.09
N VAL A 70 -0.36 13.01 -0.80
CA VAL A 70 -0.87 12.93 0.57
C VAL A 70 -0.62 11.55 1.16
N ILE A 71 -0.89 10.49 0.39
CA ILE A 71 -0.66 9.12 0.85
C ILE A 71 0.83 8.84 1.07
N ILE A 72 1.69 9.33 0.18
CA ILE A 72 3.14 9.21 0.35
C ILE A 72 3.58 9.91 1.65
N SER A 73 3.05 11.11 1.94
CA SER A 73 3.31 11.79 3.20
C SER A 73 2.95 10.92 4.42
N GLU A 74 1.79 10.28 4.41
CA GLU A 74 1.40 9.34 5.48
C GLU A 74 2.30 8.10 5.55
N MET A 75 2.71 7.54 4.40
CA MET A 75 3.67 6.43 4.38
C MET A 75 5.02 6.81 4.99
N LEU A 76 5.44 8.08 4.85
CA LEU A 76 6.65 8.60 5.49
C LEU A 76 6.50 8.64 7.02
N TYR A 77 5.32 9.01 7.54
CA TYR A 77 5.05 8.93 8.98
C TYR A 77 5.07 7.48 9.47
N TRP A 78 4.43 6.55 8.75
CA TRP A 78 4.46 5.13 9.12
C TRP A 78 5.87 4.56 9.09
N CYS A 79 6.70 4.97 8.13
CA CYS A 79 8.11 4.61 8.09
C CYS A 79 8.87 5.18 9.30
N GLY A 80 8.64 6.45 9.62
CA GLY A 80 9.26 7.11 10.78
C GLY A 80 8.88 6.46 12.11
N ASP A 81 7.64 6.01 12.24
CA ASP A 81 7.14 5.32 13.42
C ASP A 81 7.80 3.94 13.63
N CYS A 82 8.40 3.34 12.58
CA CYS A 82 9.20 2.10 12.69
C CYS A 82 10.62 2.33 13.24
N TRP A 83 11.04 3.58 13.48
CA TRP A 83 12.34 3.95 14.01
C TRP A 83 12.23 4.74 15.32
N PRO A 84 11.55 4.22 16.36
CA PRO A 84 11.22 5.00 17.56
C PRO A 84 12.41 5.38 18.43
N SER A 85 13.54 4.65 18.33
CA SER A 85 14.57 4.67 19.35
C SER A 85 15.60 5.82 19.26
N HIS A 86 15.62 6.61 18.16
CA HIS A 86 16.78 7.50 17.94
C HIS A 86 16.46 8.93 17.50
N GLY A 87 15.21 9.40 17.58
CA GLY A 87 14.87 10.77 17.18
C GLY A 87 15.06 11.09 15.68
N ASN A 88 15.70 10.20 14.94
CA ASN A 88 16.07 10.40 13.52
C ASN A 88 15.07 9.82 12.52
N GLY A 89 13.89 9.33 12.95
CA GLY A 89 12.87 8.74 12.07
C GLY A 89 12.42 9.69 10.96
N LYS A 90 12.35 11.01 11.23
CA LYS A 90 12.03 12.01 10.21
C LYS A 90 13.13 12.13 9.15
N ALA A 91 14.39 12.13 9.55
CA ALA A 91 15.51 12.19 8.62
C ALA A 91 15.58 10.94 7.75
N ALA A 92 15.41 9.75 8.34
CA ALA A 92 15.35 8.49 7.61
C ALA A 92 14.21 8.48 6.58
N ALA A 93 13.01 8.96 6.96
CA ALA A 93 11.87 9.07 6.06
C ALA A 93 12.13 10.04 4.88
N LEU A 94 12.78 11.18 5.12
CA LEU A 94 13.13 12.13 4.05
C LEU A 94 14.20 11.56 3.10
N ILE A 95 15.21 10.86 3.62
CA ILE A 95 16.19 10.16 2.79
C ILE A 95 15.48 9.09 1.93
N LEU A 96 14.56 8.34 2.53
CA LEU A 96 13.75 7.36 1.83
C LEU A 96 12.95 8.00 0.68
N LEU A 97 12.31 9.15 0.93
CA LEU A 97 11.58 9.90 -0.08
C LEU A 97 12.50 10.34 -1.23
N ALA A 98 13.67 10.87 -0.91
CA ALA A 98 14.64 11.31 -1.93
C ALA A 98 15.09 10.14 -2.82
N LEU A 99 15.43 8.99 -2.21
CA LEU A 99 15.81 7.78 -2.93
C LEU A 99 14.66 7.22 -3.78
N SER A 100 13.43 7.21 -3.24
CA SER A 100 12.24 6.75 -3.95
C SER A 100 11.90 7.65 -5.13
N THR A 101 12.01 8.96 -4.96
CA THR A 101 11.79 9.95 -6.02
C THR A 101 12.85 9.80 -7.11
N TRP A 102 14.11 9.66 -6.74
CA TRP A 102 15.19 9.40 -7.70
C TRP A 102 14.96 8.11 -8.48
N SER A 103 14.55 7.03 -7.82
CA SER A 103 14.21 5.75 -8.45
C SER A 103 13.03 5.92 -9.43
N ALA A 104 11.97 6.64 -9.05
CA ALA A 104 10.80 6.88 -9.88
C ALA A 104 11.06 7.80 -11.08
N CYS A 105 12.07 8.69 -11.01
CA CYS A 105 12.50 9.53 -12.14
C CYS A 105 13.21 8.73 -13.25
N ARG A 106 13.69 7.53 -12.95
CA ARG A 106 14.28 6.64 -13.94
C ARG A 106 13.21 6.07 -14.88
N GLU A 107 13.67 5.42 -15.95
CA GLU A 107 12.77 4.70 -16.83
C GLU A 107 11.94 3.69 -16.05
N ARG A 108 10.63 3.64 -16.33
CA ARG A 108 9.69 2.77 -15.62
C ARG A 108 10.13 1.30 -15.63
N GLN A 109 10.73 0.84 -16.72
CA GLN A 109 11.21 -0.53 -16.82
C GLN A 109 12.34 -0.83 -15.82
N GLN A 110 13.24 0.12 -15.60
CA GLN A 110 14.32 0.00 -14.62
C GLN A 110 13.75 0.00 -13.20
N ALA A 111 12.82 0.94 -12.90
CA ALA A 111 12.14 0.99 -11.62
C ALA A 111 11.35 -0.29 -11.33
N ALA A 112 10.66 -0.85 -12.32
CA ALA A 112 9.93 -2.11 -12.20
C ALA A 112 10.87 -3.31 -11.94
N ARG A 113 12.05 -3.37 -12.57
CA ARG A 113 13.04 -4.42 -12.30
C ARG A 113 13.54 -4.36 -10.86
N VAL A 114 13.88 -3.17 -10.38
CA VAL A 114 14.27 -2.98 -8.97
C VAL A 114 13.12 -3.38 -8.04
N GLY A 115 11.91 -2.92 -8.33
CA GLY A 115 10.71 -3.28 -7.56
C GLY A 115 10.46 -4.78 -7.49
N CYS A 116 10.63 -5.50 -8.61
CA CYS A 116 10.50 -6.96 -8.61
C CYS A 116 11.57 -7.66 -7.75
N MET A 117 12.78 -7.12 -7.68
CA MET A 117 13.83 -7.68 -6.82
C MET A 117 13.53 -7.48 -5.33
N LEU A 118 12.80 -6.40 -4.98
CA LEU A 118 12.44 -6.11 -3.58
C LEU A 118 11.44 -7.12 -2.99
N ILE A 119 10.73 -7.90 -3.81
CA ILE A 119 9.78 -8.90 -3.31
C ILE A 119 10.45 -9.94 -2.40
N TRP A 120 11.69 -10.33 -2.73
CA TRP A 120 12.41 -11.32 -1.96
C TRP A 120 12.81 -10.82 -0.56
N PRO A 121 13.55 -9.68 -0.41
CA PRO A 121 13.89 -9.20 0.92
C PRO A 121 12.67 -8.80 1.73
N VAL A 122 11.68 -8.13 1.14
CA VAL A 122 10.44 -7.76 1.84
C VAL A 122 9.67 -8.99 2.27
N GLY A 123 9.44 -9.94 1.36
CA GLY A 123 8.72 -11.18 1.65
C GLY A 123 9.42 -12.03 2.71
N LEU A 124 10.76 -12.15 2.63
CA LEU A 124 11.55 -12.90 3.59
C LEU A 124 11.51 -12.25 4.97
N LEU A 125 11.74 -10.93 5.07
CA LEU A 125 11.80 -10.23 6.36
C LEU A 125 10.43 -10.19 7.04
N LEU A 126 9.36 -9.83 6.31
CA LEU A 126 8.01 -9.83 6.87
C LEU A 126 7.51 -11.25 7.15
N GLY A 127 7.81 -12.21 6.28
CA GLY A 127 7.47 -13.61 6.46
C GLY A 127 8.15 -14.22 7.69
N LEU A 128 9.42 -13.89 7.92
CA LEU A 128 10.15 -14.33 9.10
C LEU A 128 9.45 -13.89 10.39
N ILE A 129 9.01 -12.63 10.46
CA ILE A 129 8.31 -12.10 11.64
C ILE A 129 6.99 -12.84 11.85
N LEU A 130 6.18 -12.98 10.80
CA LEU A 130 4.89 -13.66 10.90
C LEU A 130 5.04 -15.14 11.27
N LEU A 131 6.01 -15.84 10.70
CA LEU A 131 6.30 -17.23 11.02
C LEU A 131 6.81 -17.40 12.44
N SER A 132 7.66 -16.46 12.91
CA SER A 132 8.17 -16.50 14.30
C SER A 132 7.08 -16.20 15.33
N ALA A 133 6.08 -15.37 14.96
CA ALA A 133 4.96 -15.05 15.84
C ALA A 133 3.85 -16.11 15.85
N ALA A 134 3.74 -16.91 14.80
CA ALA A 134 2.67 -17.88 14.64
C ALA A 134 2.50 -18.86 15.81
N PRO A 135 3.57 -19.40 16.43
CA PRO A 135 3.46 -20.30 17.59
C PRO A 135 2.90 -19.63 18.85
N GLU A 136 3.02 -18.30 18.95
CA GLU A 136 2.57 -17.52 20.13
C GLU A 136 1.11 -17.07 20.03
N VAL A 137 0.41 -17.40 18.93
CA VAL A 137 -0.99 -17.04 18.70
C VAL A 137 -1.90 -17.73 19.71
N LYS A 138 -2.61 -16.95 20.51
CA LYS A 138 -3.60 -17.42 21.48
C LYS A 138 -5.00 -17.33 20.91
N LEU A 139 -5.68 -18.46 20.75
CA LEU A 139 -7.03 -18.52 20.17
C LEU A 139 -8.05 -17.65 20.93
N GLN A 140 -7.87 -17.45 22.23
CA GLN A 140 -8.71 -16.59 23.05
C GLN A 140 -8.69 -15.12 22.63
N TYR A 141 -7.65 -14.67 21.93
CA TYR A 141 -7.55 -13.29 21.41
C TYR A 141 -8.18 -13.13 20.02
N LEU A 142 -8.55 -14.22 19.37
CA LEU A 142 -9.17 -14.18 18.03
C LEU A 142 -10.69 -13.96 18.06
N TYR A 143 -11.25 -13.53 19.17
CA TYR A 143 -12.67 -13.18 19.23
C TYR A 143 -12.99 -12.09 18.18
N PRO A 144 -14.10 -12.26 17.44
CA PRO A 144 -14.49 -11.32 16.40
C PRO A 144 -14.94 -10.00 17.04
N THR A 145 -14.04 -9.05 17.13
CA THR A 145 -14.34 -7.67 17.49
C THR A 145 -14.42 -6.84 16.21
N TRP A 146 -15.47 -6.02 16.07
CA TRP A 146 -15.54 -5.11 14.94
C TRP A 146 -14.81 -3.82 15.26
N GLN A 147 -13.73 -3.57 14.56
CA GLN A 147 -12.98 -2.31 14.62
C GLN A 147 -12.91 -1.71 13.23
N MET A 148 -13.03 -0.37 13.16
CA MET A 148 -12.90 0.33 11.88
C MET A 148 -11.51 0.06 11.28
N PRO A 149 -11.46 -0.31 9.98
CA PRO A 149 -10.19 -0.58 9.30
C PRO A 149 -9.31 0.68 9.26
N ASP A 150 -8.01 0.49 9.47
CA ASP A 150 -7.02 1.55 9.34
C ASP A 150 -6.99 2.09 7.89
N ALA A 151 -6.76 3.38 7.75
CA ALA A 151 -6.62 4.04 6.45
C ALA A 151 -5.56 3.41 5.56
N ALA A 152 -4.48 2.89 6.15
CA ALA A 152 -3.44 2.17 5.43
C ALA A 152 -4.02 0.95 4.70
N LEU A 153 -4.83 0.13 5.39
CA LEU A 153 -5.48 -1.04 4.81
C LEU A 153 -6.42 -0.64 3.67
N VAL A 154 -7.32 0.33 3.93
CA VAL A 154 -8.27 0.82 2.94
C VAL A 154 -7.54 1.33 1.69
N THR A 155 -6.54 2.17 1.88
CA THR A 155 -5.76 2.79 0.80
C THR A 155 -5.06 1.75 -0.06
N VAL A 156 -4.39 0.76 0.56
CA VAL A 156 -3.67 -0.28 -0.17
C VAL A 156 -4.63 -1.18 -0.93
N LEU A 157 -5.72 -1.59 -0.31
CA LEU A 157 -6.72 -2.43 -0.96
C LEU A 157 -7.37 -1.68 -2.14
N LEU A 158 -7.63 -0.38 -2.03
CA LEU A 158 -8.14 0.43 -3.11
C LEU A 158 -7.14 0.63 -4.25
N LEU A 159 -5.87 0.86 -3.94
CA LEU A 159 -4.81 0.94 -4.94
C LEU A 159 -4.68 -0.37 -5.74
N THR A 160 -4.79 -1.51 -5.06
CA THR A 160 -4.76 -2.80 -5.73
C THR A 160 -5.94 -2.99 -6.67
N THR A 161 -7.15 -2.55 -6.29
CA THR A 161 -8.33 -2.65 -7.16
C THR A 161 -8.23 -1.77 -8.40
N LEU A 162 -7.71 -0.54 -8.26
CA LEU A 162 -7.49 0.34 -9.41
C LEU A 162 -6.50 -0.25 -10.41
N TYR A 163 -5.45 -0.86 -9.90
CA TYR A 163 -4.46 -1.52 -10.74
C TYR A 163 -5.05 -2.72 -11.48
N THR A 164 -5.88 -3.50 -10.81
CA THR A 164 -6.54 -4.68 -11.39
C THR A 164 -7.58 -4.31 -12.45
N GLY A 165 -8.24 -3.18 -12.31
CA GLY A 165 -9.18 -2.66 -13.33
C GLY A 165 -8.52 -2.31 -14.66
N LYS A 166 -7.19 -2.09 -14.68
CA LYS A 166 -6.43 -1.79 -15.92
C LYS A 166 -5.85 -3.04 -16.60
N GLY A 167 -5.86 -4.22 -15.97
CA GLY A 167 -5.19 -5.42 -16.44
C GLY A 167 -6.14 -6.57 -16.83
N LYS A 168 -5.80 -7.32 -17.87
CA LYS A 168 -6.55 -8.51 -18.29
C LYS A 168 -6.17 -9.70 -17.38
N GLY A 169 -7.08 -10.12 -16.48
CA GLY A 169 -7.10 -11.49 -15.93
C GLY A 169 -6.12 -11.86 -14.79
N GLU A 170 -4.89 -11.36 -14.76
CA GLU A 170 -3.92 -11.69 -13.69
C GLU A 170 -4.21 -10.98 -12.35
N SER A 171 -5.12 -10.07 -12.38
CA SER A 171 -5.46 -9.16 -11.31
C SER A 171 -6.17 -9.82 -10.14
N ALA A 172 -7.02 -10.80 -10.37
CA ALA A 172 -7.76 -11.48 -9.31
C ALA A 172 -6.82 -12.25 -8.37
N GLY A 173 -5.80 -12.91 -8.90
CA GLY A 173 -4.79 -13.63 -8.12
C GLY A 173 -3.99 -12.70 -7.20
N VAL A 174 -3.64 -11.51 -7.67
CA VAL A 174 -2.93 -10.50 -6.86
C VAL A 174 -3.82 -10.02 -5.72
N CYS A 175 -5.09 -9.71 -5.97
CA CYS A 175 -6.03 -9.28 -4.94
C CYS A 175 -6.27 -10.36 -3.88
N VAL A 176 -6.44 -11.62 -4.29
CA VAL A 176 -6.59 -12.75 -3.37
C VAL A 176 -5.30 -12.92 -2.55
N GLY A 177 -4.13 -12.82 -3.17
CA GLY A 177 -2.85 -12.87 -2.46
C GLY A 177 -2.70 -11.79 -1.40
N PHE A 178 -3.10 -10.55 -1.72
CA PHE A 178 -3.12 -9.45 -0.74
C PHE A 178 -4.11 -9.69 0.39
N LEU A 179 -5.30 -10.19 0.09
CA LEU A 179 -6.29 -10.51 1.11
C LEU A 179 -5.77 -11.61 2.05
N CYS A 180 -5.19 -12.68 1.51
CA CYS A 180 -4.59 -13.74 2.31
C CYS A 180 -3.46 -13.20 3.20
N PHE A 181 -2.56 -12.39 2.65
CA PHE A 181 -1.46 -11.79 3.40
C PHE A 181 -1.98 -10.87 4.52
N ALA A 182 -2.95 -10.02 4.22
CA ALA A 182 -3.58 -9.14 5.21
C ALA A 182 -4.30 -9.94 6.31
N MET A 183 -5.01 -11.00 5.95
CA MET A 183 -5.68 -11.89 6.90
C MET A 183 -4.69 -12.58 7.83
N ILE A 184 -3.63 -13.17 7.28
CA ILE A 184 -2.56 -13.80 8.07
C ILE A 184 -1.94 -12.78 9.04
N THR A 185 -1.62 -11.58 8.55
CA THR A 185 -1.04 -10.51 9.39
C THR A 185 -1.99 -10.09 10.51
N ALA A 186 -3.28 -9.90 10.20
CA ALA A 186 -4.28 -9.51 11.21
C ALA A 186 -4.49 -10.60 12.28
N VAL A 187 -4.60 -11.86 11.86
CA VAL A 187 -4.77 -13.01 12.76
C VAL A 187 -3.56 -13.18 13.67
N VAL A 188 -2.34 -13.14 13.10
CA VAL A 188 -1.11 -13.29 13.87
C VAL A 188 -0.93 -12.11 14.82
N ALA A 189 -1.12 -10.88 14.37
CA ALA A 189 -0.98 -9.70 15.22
C ALA A 189 -2.01 -9.69 16.36
N ALA A 190 -3.29 -9.90 16.07
CA ALA A 190 -4.34 -9.94 17.09
C ALA A 190 -4.18 -11.11 18.06
N GLY A 191 -3.79 -12.28 17.55
CA GLY A 191 -3.60 -13.49 18.36
C GLY A 191 -2.38 -13.42 19.30
N THR A 192 -1.36 -12.66 18.93
CA THR A 192 -0.14 -12.49 19.74
C THR A 192 -0.22 -11.29 20.68
N LEU A 193 -0.61 -10.10 20.16
CA LEU A 193 -0.59 -8.85 20.91
C LEU A 193 -1.86 -8.57 21.73
N SER A 194 -2.90 -9.33 21.57
CA SER A 194 -4.30 -9.05 21.94
C SER A 194 -4.96 -7.99 21.05
N PRO A 195 -6.31 -8.02 20.90
CA PRO A 195 -7.04 -7.07 20.07
C PRO A 195 -6.88 -5.62 20.52
N TYR A 196 -6.77 -5.39 21.83
CA TYR A 196 -6.61 -4.04 22.38
C TYR A 196 -5.24 -3.44 22.01
N VAL A 197 -4.16 -4.20 22.23
CA VAL A 197 -2.81 -3.72 21.92
C VAL A 197 -2.61 -3.54 20.42
N SER A 198 -3.10 -4.46 19.60
CA SER A 198 -2.99 -4.37 18.14
C SER A 198 -3.73 -3.13 17.59
N SER A 199 -4.88 -2.77 18.15
CA SER A 199 -5.67 -1.63 17.70
C SER A 199 -5.14 -0.27 18.17
N THR A 200 -4.47 -0.23 19.32
CA THR A 200 -3.91 1.02 19.88
C THR A 200 -2.48 1.28 19.42
N SER A 201 -1.79 0.25 18.94
CA SER A 201 -0.41 0.37 18.48
C SER A 201 -0.31 1.13 17.15
N LYS A 202 0.55 2.14 17.11
CA LYS A 202 0.87 2.89 15.87
C LYS A 202 1.68 2.04 14.88
N ALA A 203 2.39 1.03 15.35
CA ALA A 203 3.29 0.18 14.57
C ALA A 203 3.13 -1.30 14.99
N GLY A 204 1.92 -1.86 14.78
CA GLY A 204 1.55 -3.19 15.26
C GLY A 204 2.53 -4.30 14.88
N LEU A 205 3.06 -4.30 13.65
CA LEU A 205 4.07 -5.27 13.22
C LEU A 205 5.40 -5.10 13.96
N TYR A 206 5.77 -3.86 14.29
CA TYR A 206 6.98 -3.58 15.06
C TYR A 206 6.83 -4.05 16.52
N GLU A 207 5.69 -3.76 17.15
CA GLU A 207 5.38 -4.27 18.50
C GLU A 207 5.30 -5.80 18.51
N LEU A 208 4.74 -6.41 17.45
CA LEU A 208 4.76 -7.85 17.27
C LEU A 208 6.18 -8.40 17.32
N SER A 209 7.12 -7.78 16.59
CA SER A 209 8.51 -8.22 16.55
C SER A 209 9.25 -8.09 17.89
N ARG A 210 8.78 -7.20 18.77
CA ARG A 210 9.32 -7.04 20.14
C ARG A 210 8.76 -8.08 21.11
N SER A 211 7.54 -8.55 20.86
CA SER A 211 6.87 -9.52 21.75
C SER A 211 7.33 -10.96 21.52
N ILE A 212 8.02 -11.25 20.40
CA ILE A 212 8.43 -12.59 20.03
C ILE A 212 9.70 -12.99 20.77
N SER A 213 9.64 -14.15 21.43
CA SER A 213 10.82 -14.80 22.00
C SER A 213 11.19 -16.01 21.13
N PHE A 214 12.27 -15.94 20.36
CA PHE A 214 12.74 -17.05 19.55
C PHE A 214 13.57 -18.03 20.43
N PHE A 215 13.14 -19.28 20.56
CA PHE A 215 13.80 -20.31 21.39
C PHE A 215 14.06 -19.89 22.85
N GLY A 216 13.18 -19.09 23.45
CA GLY A 216 13.36 -18.62 24.84
C GLY A 216 14.44 -17.54 25.01
N VAL A 217 15.08 -17.10 23.94
CA VAL A 217 16.02 -15.98 23.94
C VAL A 217 15.28 -14.77 23.37
N SER A 218 15.17 -13.69 24.14
CA SER A 218 14.64 -12.42 23.67
C SER A 218 15.54 -11.89 22.56
N GLN A 219 15.17 -12.19 21.33
CA GLN A 219 15.89 -11.67 20.16
C GLN A 219 15.26 -10.36 19.72
N ARG A 220 16.11 -9.40 19.40
CA ARG A 220 15.69 -8.10 18.88
C ARG A 220 15.32 -8.19 17.38
N LEU A 221 14.18 -8.81 17.08
CA LEU A 221 13.64 -8.85 15.72
C LEU A 221 13.08 -7.49 15.27
N GLU A 222 13.07 -6.51 16.14
CA GLU A 222 12.62 -5.14 15.85
C GLU A 222 13.42 -4.46 14.73
N SER A 223 14.73 -4.70 14.66
CA SER A 223 15.58 -4.18 13.57
C SER A 223 15.27 -4.87 12.22
N VAL A 224 14.93 -6.15 12.26
CA VAL A 224 14.50 -6.91 11.08
C VAL A 224 13.17 -6.38 10.57
N ALA A 225 12.21 -6.12 11.48
CA ALA A 225 10.93 -5.51 11.14
C ALA A 225 11.11 -4.11 10.55
N ALA A 226 11.91 -3.25 11.19
CA ALA A 226 12.19 -1.91 10.71
C ALA A 226 12.83 -1.93 9.32
N ALA A 227 13.80 -2.81 9.07
CA ALA A 227 14.43 -2.98 7.76
C ALA A 227 13.43 -3.44 6.70
N GLY A 228 12.63 -4.48 6.98
CA GLY A 228 11.62 -5.01 6.07
C GLY A 228 10.56 -3.96 5.70
N MET A 229 10.07 -3.22 6.71
CA MET A 229 9.12 -2.13 6.51
C MET A 229 9.73 -0.99 5.70
N THR A 230 10.97 -0.58 5.99
CA THR A 230 11.63 0.51 5.26
C THR A 230 11.85 0.16 3.79
N ILE A 231 12.32 -1.06 3.49
CA ILE A 231 12.48 -1.54 2.11
C ILE A 231 11.11 -1.60 1.41
N GLY A 232 10.08 -2.06 2.09
CA GLY A 232 8.72 -2.10 1.56
C GLY A 232 8.16 -0.70 1.29
N TYR A 233 8.35 0.27 2.18
CA TYR A 233 7.95 1.66 1.95
C TYR A 233 8.73 2.31 0.80
N PHE A 234 10.02 2.03 0.66
CA PHE A 234 10.79 2.45 -0.51
C PHE A 234 10.14 1.96 -1.82
N GLY A 235 9.81 0.68 -1.88
CA GLY A 235 9.10 0.09 -3.02
C GLY A 235 7.74 0.75 -3.26
N GLY A 236 6.96 0.95 -2.19
CA GLY A 236 5.63 1.56 -2.23
C GLY A 236 5.65 3.00 -2.74
N ILE A 237 6.49 3.84 -2.18
CA ILE A 237 6.63 5.25 -2.60
C ILE A 237 7.12 5.35 -4.04
N SER A 238 8.13 4.54 -4.42
CA SER A 238 8.64 4.49 -5.79
C SER A 238 7.56 4.06 -6.78
N TYR A 239 6.72 3.07 -6.41
CA TYR A 239 5.60 2.62 -7.22
C TYR A 239 4.56 3.72 -7.40
N LEU A 240 4.12 4.35 -6.30
CA LEU A 240 3.11 5.41 -6.32
C LEU A 240 3.55 6.61 -7.14
N LEU A 241 4.81 7.02 -7.02
CA LEU A 241 5.38 8.10 -7.82
C LEU A 241 5.50 7.74 -9.30
N SER A 242 5.52 6.45 -9.65
CA SER A 242 5.61 5.99 -11.03
C SER A 242 4.26 5.88 -11.76
N ILE A 243 3.12 6.05 -11.05
CA ILE A 243 1.77 5.94 -11.63
C ILE A 243 1.49 6.93 -12.78
N PRO A 244 1.96 8.19 -12.76
CA PRO A 244 1.77 9.10 -13.89
C PRO A 244 2.58 8.66 -15.11
N GLU A 245 2.01 7.77 -15.93
CA GLU A 245 2.73 7.09 -17.02
C GLU A 245 2.88 7.88 -18.31
N GLU A 246 1.87 8.66 -18.67
CA GLU A 246 1.68 9.16 -20.03
C GLU A 246 2.02 10.64 -20.22
N ALA A 247 2.47 11.32 -19.18
CA ALA A 247 2.80 12.74 -19.31
C ALA A 247 4.14 12.93 -20.02
N ALA A 248 4.16 13.74 -21.07
CA ALA A 248 5.37 14.20 -21.77
C ALA A 248 6.43 14.79 -20.80
N ASN A 249 6.03 15.15 -19.59
CA ASN A 249 6.85 15.72 -18.52
C ASN A 249 6.91 14.82 -17.26
N ARG A 250 6.91 13.50 -17.42
CA ARG A 250 6.88 12.52 -16.30
C ARG A 250 7.87 12.87 -15.17
N GLY A 251 9.13 13.11 -15.50
CA GLY A 251 10.15 13.41 -14.48
C GLY A 251 9.82 14.66 -13.65
N ARG A 252 9.27 15.71 -14.27
CA ARG A 252 8.84 16.93 -13.56
C ARG A 252 7.64 16.67 -12.65
N MET A 253 6.67 15.85 -13.09
CA MET A 253 5.51 15.47 -12.27
C MET A 253 5.92 14.62 -11.08
N VAL A 254 6.80 13.64 -11.27
CA VAL A 254 7.36 12.82 -10.18
C VAL A 254 8.06 13.71 -9.14
N LEU A 255 8.90 14.65 -9.59
CA LEU A 255 9.56 15.60 -8.70
C LEU A 255 8.56 16.51 -7.97
N ALA A 256 7.54 17.00 -8.66
CA ALA A 256 6.51 17.86 -8.06
C ALA A 256 5.71 17.11 -6.98
N TYR A 257 5.27 15.88 -7.26
CA TYR A 257 4.54 15.07 -6.29
C TYR A 257 5.41 14.61 -5.12
N GLY A 258 6.68 14.27 -5.38
CA GLY A 258 7.64 13.97 -4.32
C GLY A 258 7.93 15.18 -3.44
N ALA A 259 8.13 16.36 -4.03
CA ALA A 259 8.34 17.61 -3.29
C ALA A 259 7.10 17.98 -2.46
N LEU A 260 5.89 17.85 -3.02
CA LEU A 260 4.65 18.10 -2.29
C LEU A 260 4.51 17.15 -1.10
N ALA A 261 4.77 15.86 -1.28
CA ALA A 261 4.75 14.87 -0.20
C ALA A 261 5.76 15.21 0.89
N GLY A 262 6.98 15.61 0.51
CA GLY A 262 8.02 16.05 1.43
C GLY A 262 7.64 17.32 2.20
N LEU A 263 7.00 18.29 1.55
CA LEU A 263 6.50 19.51 2.19
C LEU A 263 5.40 19.20 3.21
N LEU A 264 4.40 18.38 2.85
CA LEU A 264 3.33 17.97 3.75
C LEU A 264 3.89 17.25 4.97
N PHE A 265 4.87 16.38 4.77
CA PHE A 265 5.56 15.68 5.85
C PHE A 265 6.38 16.65 6.72
N ALA A 266 7.15 17.56 6.13
CA ALA A 266 7.98 18.53 6.86
C ALA A 266 7.13 19.49 7.69
N MET A 267 5.98 19.93 7.14
CA MET A 267 5.01 20.79 7.84
C MET A 267 4.23 20.04 8.94
N ASN A 268 4.48 18.75 9.10
CA ASN A 268 3.80 17.90 10.07
C ASN A 268 2.27 17.87 9.90
N ILE A 269 1.81 17.97 8.65
CA ILE A 269 0.39 17.88 8.32
C ILE A 269 0.01 16.41 8.28
N ARG A 270 -0.64 15.95 9.34
CA ARG A 270 -1.26 14.61 9.41
C ARG A 270 -2.76 14.75 9.17
N LEU A 271 -3.26 14.01 8.20
CA LEU A 271 -4.71 13.90 7.99
C LEU A 271 -5.27 12.77 8.86
N ASP A 272 -6.51 12.95 9.31
CA ASP A 272 -7.22 11.87 9.98
C ASP A 272 -7.34 10.67 9.02
N SER A 273 -7.15 9.46 9.57
CA SER A 273 -7.24 8.22 8.82
C SER A 273 -8.59 8.07 8.10
N ARG A 274 -9.67 8.61 8.66
CA ARG A 274 -11.00 8.64 8.03
C ARG A 274 -11.04 9.50 6.78
N ILE A 275 -10.39 10.67 6.81
CA ILE A 275 -10.31 11.59 5.66
C ILE A 275 -9.53 10.91 4.54
N ILE A 276 -8.43 10.23 4.85
CA ILE A 276 -7.63 9.50 3.87
C ILE A 276 -8.44 8.35 3.25
N ALA A 277 -9.16 7.58 4.06
CA ALA A 277 -10.01 6.50 3.56
C ALA A 277 -11.12 7.02 2.63
N VAL A 278 -11.88 8.04 3.08
CA VAL A 278 -12.96 8.65 2.30
C VAL A 278 -12.43 9.30 1.02
N GLY A 279 -11.35 10.06 1.10
CA GLY A 279 -10.73 10.69 -0.07
C GLY A 279 -10.23 9.65 -1.08
N SER A 280 -9.67 8.55 -0.62
CA SER A 280 -9.24 7.44 -1.48
C SER A 280 -10.43 6.78 -2.18
N ILE A 281 -11.53 6.51 -1.48
CA ILE A 281 -12.76 5.97 -2.06
C ILE A 281 -13.31 6.94 -3.12
N LEU A 282 -13.41 8.24 -2.80
CA LEU A 282 -13.94 9.25 -3.72
C LEU A 282 -13.10 9.35 -4.99
N LEU A 283 -11.77 9.51 -4.86
CA LEU A 283 -10.89 9.78 -6.00
C LEU A 283 -10.56 8.55 -6.84
N TRP A 284 -10.55 7.38 -6.24
CA TRP A 284 -10.16 6.17 -6.97
C TRP A 284 -11.31 5.26 -7.35
N ILE A 285 -12.48 5.39 -6.72
CA ILE A 285 -13.66 4.58 -7.07
C ILE A 285 -14.77 5.45 -7.63
N ILE A 286 -15.25 6.42 -6.86
CA ILE A 286 -16.49 7.13 -7.19
C ILE A 286 -16.31 8.01 -8.43
N PHE A 287 -15.29 8.86 -8.48
CA PHE A 287 -15.08 9.73 -9.64
C PHE A 287 -14.80 8.95 -10.94
N PRO A 288 -13.93 7.93 -10.97
CA PRO A 288 -13.77 7.09 -12.15
C PRO A 288 -15.06 6.37 -12.57
N ALA A 289 -15.86 5.88 -11.61
CA ALA A 289 -17.13 5.21 -11.87
C ALA A 289 -18.14 6.18 -12.52
N VAL A 290 -18.30 7.38 -11.97
CA VAL A 290 -19.18 8.42 -12.50
C VAL A 290 -18.75 8.86 -13.90
N CYS A 291 -17.43 9.03 -14.12
CA CYS A 291 -16.92 9.34 -15.44
C CYS A 291 -17.20 8.23 -16.47
N SER A 292 -17.13 6.97 -16.05
CA SER A 292 -17.43 5.81 -16.92
C SER A 292 -18.91 5.69 -17.22
N LEU A 293 -19.79 5.93 -16.26
CA LEU A 293 -21.24 5.95 -16.46
C LEU A 293 -21.66 7.01 -17.48
N LYS A 294 -21.08 8.20 -17.43
CA LYS A 294 -21.37 9.27 -18.40
C LYS A 294 -21.03 8.84 -19.84
N ASN A 295 -19.97 8.07 -20.03
CA ASN A 295 -19.59 7.54 -21.34
C ASN A 295 -20.51 6.41 -21.84
N LEU A 296 -21.13 5.65 -20.94
CA LEU A 296 -22.13 4.62 -21.29
C LEU A 296 -23.45 5.23 -21.80
N PHE A 297 -23.83 6.39 -21.30
CA PHE A 297 -25.04 7.09 -21.74
C PHE A 297 -24.83 7.98 -22.97
N GLN A 298 -23.60 8.30 -23.34
CA GLN A 298 -23.30 8.94 -24.61
C GLN A 298 -23.23 7.84 -25.67
N LYS A 299 -24.32 7.65 -26.44
CA LYS A 299 -24.35 6.77 -27.63
C LYS A 299 -23.11 7.02 -28.48
N PRO A 300 -22.41 5.95 -28.94
CA PRO A 300 -21.34 6.13 -29.91
C PRO A 300 -21.90 6.87 -31.13
N PRO A 301 -21.13 7.81 -31.72
CA PRO A 301 -21.55 8.43 -32.96
C PRO A 301 -21.79 7.32 -33.96
N LYS A 302 -23.00 7.32 -34.59
CA LYS A 302 -23.30 6.42 -35.67
C LYS A 302 -22.25 6.67 -36.76
N THR A 303 -21.33 5.73 -36.92
CA THR A 303 -20.46 5.68 -38.09
C THR A 303 -21.38 5.46 -39.26
N ALA A 304 -21.57 6.53 -40.07
CA ALA A 304 -22.20 6.47 -41.37
C ALA A 304 -21.23 5.81 -42.37
#